data_865752e15109248cd41f6b84413bef0d
#
_entry.id   865752e15109248cd41f6b84413bef0d
#
_cell.length_a   1.000
_cell.length_b   1.000
_cell.length_c   1.000
_cell.angle_alpha   90.00
_cell.angle_beta   90.00
_cell.angle_gamma   90.00
#
_symmetry.space_group_name_H-M   'P 1'
#
loop_
_entity.id
_entity.type
_entity.pdbx_description
1 polymer ?
#
loop_
_entity_poly.entity_id
_entity_poly.type
_entity_poly.pdbx_seq_one_letter_code
_entity_poly.pdbx_strand_id
1 'polypeptide(L)'
;KIYEVLLTFKLEHLLSKDQIFEIYLNQIYLGNRAYGFSAASEAYFGKPLSELTIAQAAMLAGLPKAPGANNPVNNPQRARGRQFYVIDRMQEAGFITAEQAAAAKKEELHLRDAADPNRLHAEYVAETVRQLMYAQYGDSTYTRGLKVYTSLVAADQAAAYKALRKGIMDYERRQIYRGPEKFVE
;
A
#
# COMPACT_ATOMS: atom_id res chain seq x y z
N LYS A 1 -21.38 -16.26 10.85
CA LYS A 1 -20.34 -17.27 11.18
C LYS A 1 -20.64 -18.63 10.56
N ILE A 2 -21.84 -19.20 10.71
CA ILE A 2 -22.21 -20.51 10.10
C ILE A 2 -22.02 -20.48 8.58
N TYR A 3 -22.50 -19.42 7.92
CA TYR A 3 -22.33 -19.24 6.47
C TYR A 3 -20.86 -19.19 6.05
N GLU A 4 -20.00 -18.53 6.83
CA GLU A 4 -18.55 -18.48 6.58
C GLU A 4 -17.93 -19.89 6.61
N VAL A 5 -18.34 -20.73 7.57
CA VAL A 5 -17.87 -22.12 7.66
C VAL A 5 -18.27 -22.94 6.45
N LEU A 6 -19.52 -22.82 6.00
CA LEU A 6 -19.99 -23.52 4.79
C LEU A 6 -19.25 -23.08 3.54
N LEU A 7 -18.96 -21.76 3.42
CA LEU A 7 -18.13 -21.25 2.33
C LEU A 7 -16.69 -21.77 2.39
N THR A 8 -16.12 -21.88 3.59
CA THR A 8 -14.76 -22.42 3.78
C THR A 8 -14.69 -23.86 3.27
N PHE A 9 -15.62 -24.72 3.65
CA PHE A 9 -15.67 -26.09 3.12
C PHE A 9 -15.81 -26.13 1.60
N LYS A 10 -16.64 -25.26 1.03
CA LYS A 10 -16.78 -25.17 -0.43
C LYS A 10 -15.49 -24.75 -1.11
N LEU A 11 -14.78 -23.75 -0.55
CA LEU A 11 -13.49 -23.28 -1.09
C LEU A 11 -12.42 -24.37 -1.00
N GLU A 12 -12.30 -25.05 0.15
CA GLU A 12 -11.35 -26.14 0.34
C GLU A 12 -11.61 -27.35 -0.56
N HIS A 13 -12.85 -27.53 -1.00
CA HIS A 13 -13.20 -28.58 -1.96
C HIS A 13 -12.84 -28.20 -3.41
N LEU A 14 -12.90 -26.91 -3.74
CA LEU A 14 -12.69 -26.41 -5.11
C LEU A 14 -11.24 -25.97 -5.39
N LEU A 15 -10.50 -25.57 -4.36
CA LEU A 15 -9.17 -24.96 -4.48
C LEU A 15 -8.15 -25.70 -3.61
N SER A 16 -6.93 -25.80 -4.10
CA SER A 16 -5.80 -26.25 -3.29
C SER A 16 -5.43 -25.22 -2.22
N LYS A 17 -4.70 -25.66 -1.17
CA LYS A 17 -4.20 -24.75 -0.13
C LYS A 17 -3.33 -23.64 -0.71
N ASP A 18 -2.50 -23.93 -1.71
CA ASP A 18 -1.66 -22.94 -2.38
C ASP A 18 -2.50 -21.91 -3.13
N GLN A 19 -3.55 -22.33 -3.82
CA GLN A 19 -4.47 -21.39 -4.49
C GLN A 19 -5.22 -20.50 -3.51
N ILE A 20 -5.68 -21.06 -2.39
CA ILE A 20 -6.32 -20.29 -1.32
C ILE A 20 -5.33 -19.25 -0.74
N PHE A 21 -4.08 -19.67 -0.50
CA PHE A 21 -3.03 -18.80 0.01
C PHE A 21 -2.67 -17.70 -0.99
N GLU A 22 -2.55 -18.03 -2.27
CA GLU A 22 -2.32 -17.05 -3.33
C GLU A 22 -3.42 -15.99 -3.39
N ILE A 23 -4.69 -16.41 -3.36
CA ILE A 23 -5.84 -15.51 -3.32
C ILE A 23 -5.77 -14.61 -2.08
N TYR A 24 -5.48 -15.19 -0.90
CA TYR A 24 -5.32 -14.43 0.34
C TYR A 24 -4.24 -13.37 0.23
N LEU A 25 -3.04 -13.75 -0.25
CA LEU A 25 -1.92 -12.82 -0.42
C LEU A 25 -2.21 -11.67 -1.40
N ASN A 26 -3.06 -11.91 -2.39
CA ASN A 26 -3.44 -10.90 -3.38
C ASN A 26 -4.62 -10.01 -2.95
N GLN A 27 -5.41 -10.41 -1.94
CA GLN A 27 -6.63 -9.69 -1.57
C GLN A 27 -6.58 -9.02 -0.20
N ILE A 28 -5.70 -9.47 0.68
CA ILE A 28 -5.67 -8.99 2.07
C ILE A 28 -5.35 -7.49 2.14
N TYR A 29 -6.11 -6.76 2.95
CA TYR A 29 -5.82 -5.35 3.22
C TYR A 29 -4.63 -5.20 4.17
N LEU A 30 -3.64 -4.40 3.77
CA LEU A 30 -2.38 -4.23 4.47
C LEU A 30 -2.14 -2.77 4.95
N GLY A 31 -3.18 -1.96 4.97
CA GLY A 31 -3.06 -0.55 5.31
C GLY A 31 -2.62 0.31 4.13
N ASN A 32 -2.54 1.61 4.32
CA ASN A 32 -2.08 2.59 3.31
C ASN A 32 -2.73 2.42 1.92
N ARG A 33 -4.03 2.05 1.90
CA ARG A 33 -4.82 1.74 0.69
C ARG A 33 -4.26 0.58 -0.15
N ALA A 34 -3.38 -0.24 0.40
CA ALA A 34 -2.80 -1.38 -0.28
C ALA A 34 -3.61 -2.66 -0.01
N TYR A 35 -4.06 -3.29 -1.07
CA TYR A 35 -4.69 -4.61 -1.09
C TYR A 35 -3.75 -5.59 -1.77
N GLY A 36 -3.39 -6.65 -1.07
CA GLY A 36 -2.39 -7.63 -1.47
C GLY A 36 -0.95 -7.20 -1.22
N PHE A 37 -0.08 -8.20 -1.10
CA PHE A 37 1.32 -7.99 -0.72
C PHE A 37 2.12 -7.26 -1.81
N SER A 38 1.80 -7.47 -3.09
CA SER A 38 2.48 -6.77 -4.18
C SER A 38 2.21 -5.26 -4.13
N ALA A 39 0.93 -4.87 -3.95
CA ALA A 39 0.56 -3.47 -3.80
C ALA A 39 1.16 -2.85 -2.52
N ALA A 40 1.23 -3.63 -1.42
CA ALA A 40 1.84 -3.18 -0.17
C ALA A 40 3.35 -2.98 -0.31
N SER A 41 4.06 -3.89 -1.01
CA SER A 41 5.48 -3.75 -1.31
C SER A 41 5.78 -2.43 -2.03
N GLU A 42 5.00 -2.14 -3.05
CA GLU A 42 5.11 -0.89 -3.82
C GLU A 42 4.74 0.34 -2.97
N ALA A 43 3.67 0.24 -2.20
CA ALA A 43 3.20 1.37 -1.38
C ALA A 43 4.15 1.74 -0.24
N TYR A 44 4.74 0.73 0.42
CA TYR A 44 5.62 0.97 1.58
C TYR A 44 7.09 1.10 1.22
N PHE A 45 7.57 0.41 0.18
CA PHE A 45 8.99 0.33 -0.15
C PHE A 45 9.34 0.77 -1.58
N GLY A 46 8.34 0.92 -2.47
CA GLY A 46 8.56 1.26 -3.88
C GLY A 46 9.32 0.18 -4.67
N LYS A 47 9.13 -1.10 -4.29
CA LYS A 47 9.85 -2.25 -4.84
C LYS A 47 8.91 -3.40 -5.14
N PRO A 48 9.21 -4.23 -6.16
CA PRO A 48 8.51 -5.49 -6.35
C PRO A 48 8.81 -6.47 -5.21
N LEU A 49 7.92 -7.44 -4.98
CA LEU A 49 8.07 -8.44 -3.90
C LEU A 49 9.39 -9.20 -3.95
N SER A 50 9.89 -9.48 -5.15
CA SER A 50 11.15 -10.23 -5.37
C SER A 50 12.40 -9.50 -4.88
N GLU A 51 12.33 -8.19 -4.66
CA GLU A 51 13.45 -7.35 -4.23
C GLU A 51 13.38 -6.97 -2.75
N LEU A 52 12.38 -7.49 -2.02
CA LEU A 52 12.26 -7.23 -0.59
C LEU A 52 13.35 -7.94 0.20
N THR A 53 13.90 -7.24 1.17
CA THR A 53 14.75 -7.84 2.20
C THR A 53 13.91 -8.67 3.18
N ILE A 54 14.58 -9.54 3.96
CA ILE A 54 13.91 -10.30 5.03
C ILE A 54 13.21 -9.35 6.01
N ALA A 55 13.84 -8.24 6.37
CA ALA A 55 13.27 -7.24 7.26
C ALA A 55 12.02 -6.57 6.69
N GLN A 56 12.04 -6.23 5.40
CA GLN A 56 10.90 -5.66 4.69
C GLN A 56 9.74 -6.65 4.56
N ALA A 57 10.04 -7.90 4.17
CA ALA A 57 9.05 -8.97 4.06
C ALA A 57 8.40 -9.26 5.43
N ALA A 58 9.20 -9.32 6.50
CA ALA A 58 8.68 -9.53 7.86
C ALA A 58 7.80 -8.36 8.35
N MET A 59 8.12 -7.11 7.94
CA MET A 59 7.27 -5.95 8.23
C MET A 59 5.90 -6.11 7.57
N LEU A 60 5.85 -6.44 6.27
CA LEU A 60 4.58 -6.65 5.57
C LEU A 60 3.79 -7.82 6.15
N ALA A 61 4.45 -8.94 6.47
CA ALA A 61 3.82 -10.10 7.08
C ALA A 61 3.26 -9.82 8.50
N GLY A 62 3.71 -8.77 9.14
CA GLY A 62 3.17 -8.27 10.40
C GLY A 62 1.85 -7.51 10.30
N LEU A 63 1.52 -6.98 9.12
CA LEU A 63 0.37 -6.08 8.91
C LEU A 63 -1.01 -6.76 8.99
N PRO A 64 -1.23 -8.00 8.48
CA PRO A 64 -2.57 -8.60 8.44
C PRO A 64 -3.27 -8.65 9.79
N LYS A 65 -2.52 -8.79 10.88
CA LYS A 65 -3.08 -8.85 12.23
C LYS A 65 -3.84 -7.58 12.64
N ALA A 66 -3.31 -6.41 12.26
CA ALA A 66 -3.90 -5.11 12.58
C ALA A 66 -3.33 -4.04 11.63
N PRO A 67 -3.82 -3.94 10.38
CA PRO A 67 -3.22 -3.10 9.33
C PRO A 67 -3.15 -1.61 9.69
N GLY A 68 -4.07 -1.11 10.48
CA GLY A 68 -4.05 0.26 10.97
C GLY A 68 -3.08 0.47 12.13
N ALA A 69 -3.14 -0.40 13.14
CA ALA A 69 -2.36 -0.26 14.37
C ALA A 69 -0.88 -0.65 14.19
N ASN A 70 -0.57 -1.59 13.31
CA ASN A 70 0.80 -2.01 12.98
C ASN A 70 1.36 -1.28 11.75
N ASN A 71 0.68 -0.23 11.28
CA ASN A 71 1.14 0.55 10.13
C ASN A 71 2.45 1.27 10.46
N PRO A 72 3.55 0.99 9.73
CA PRO A 72 4.86 1.57 10.03
C PRO A 72 4.94 3.08 9.78
N VAL A 73 4.05 3.64 8.96
CA VAL A 73 3.96 5.08 8.72
C VAL A 73 3.36 5.80 9.93
N ASN A 74 2.32 5.22 10.55
CA ASN A 74 1.60 5.85 11.65
C ASN A 74 2.16 5.46 13.04
N ASN A 75 2.62 4.21 13.18
CA ASN A 75 3.08 3.64 14.44
C ASN A 75 4.38 2.84 14.28
N PRO A 76 5.51 3.50 13.99
CA PRO A 76 6.77 2.82 13.64
C PRO A 76 7.28 1.89 14.74
N GLN A 77 7.15 2.27 16.02
CA GLN A 77 7.59 1.44 17.15
C GLN A 77 6.79 0.14 17.26
N ARG A 78 5.46 0.23 17.14
CA ARG A 78 4.58 -0.94 17.19
C ARG A 78 4.77 -1.85 15.97
N ALA A 79 4.94 -1.26 14.81
CA ALA A 79 5.26 -1.99 13.58
C ALA A 79 6.58 -2.75 13.71
N ARG A 80 7.62 -2.10 14.26
CA ARG A 80 8.94 -2.74 14.50
C ARG A 80 8.86 -3.89 15.51
N GLY A 81 8.11 -3.73 16.60
CA GLY A 81 7.89 -4.82 17.55
C GLY A 81 7.19 -6.02 16.89
N ARG A 82 6.23 -5.77 15.99
CA ARG A 82 5.55 -6.83 15.24
C ARG A 82 6.47 -7.47 14.21
N GLN A 83 7.29 -6.69 13.53
CA GLN A 83 8.33 -7.17 12.60
C GLN A 83 9.29 -8.13 13.31
N PHE A 84 9.81 -7.74 14.46
CA PHE A 84 10.73 -8.60 15.25
C PHE A 84 10.09 -9.92 15.63
N TYR A 85 8.83 -9.89 16.08
CA TYR A 85 8.09 -11.11 16.35
C TYR A 85 7.99 -12.02 15.10
N VAL A 86 7.75 -11.46 13.92
CA VAL A 86 7.70 -12.24 12.67
C VAL A 86 9.07 -12.84 12.35
N ILE A 87 10.15 -12.05 12.47
CA ILE A 87 11.53 -12.53 12.25
C ILE A 87 11.86 -13.70 13.18
N ASP A 88 11.48 -13.61 14.46
CA ASP A 88 11.68 -14.69 15.42
C ASP A 88 10.93 -15.96 15.01
N ARG A 89 9.67 -15.83 14.57
CA ARG A 89 8.89 -16.98 14.08
C ARG A 89 9.48 -17.56 12.80
N MET A 90 10.02 -16.75 11.89
CA MET A 90 10.70 -17.23 10.68
C MET A 90 11.95 -18.05 11.03
N GLN A 91 12.73 -17.61 12.03
CA GLN A 91 13.89 -18.33 12.51
C GLN A 91 13.49 -19.63 13.21
N GLU A 92 12.53 -19.61 14.11
CA GLU A 92 12.03 -20.79 14.82
C GLU A 92 11.46 -21.86 13.87
N ALA A 93 10.81 -21.42 12.80
CA ALA A 93 10.28 -22.31 11.76
C ALA A 93 11.35 -22.79 10.77
N GLY A 94 12.61 -22.35 10.90
CA GLY A 94 13.72 -22.77 10.05
C GLY A 94 13.76 -22.13 8.66
N PHE A 95 12.98 -21.07 8.41
CA PHE A 95 13.00 -20.36 7.13
C PHE A 95 14.22 -19.46 6.95
N ILE A 96 14.80 -18.99 8.06
CA ILE A 96 16.00 -18.15 8.07
C ILE A 96 16.97 -18.60 9.18
N THR A 97 18.28 -18.34 8.99
CA THR A 97 19.30 -18.63 9.99
C THR A 97 19.29 -17.58 11.12
N ALA A 98 19.98 -17.89 12.23
CA ALA A 98 20.14 -16.96 13.33
C ALA A 98 20.89 -15.68 12.91
N GLU A 99 21.91 -15.82 12.03
CA GLU A 99 22.65 -14.68 11.49
C GLU A 99 21.75 -13.79 10.63
N GLN A 100 20.92 -14.39 9.78
CA GLN A 100 19.97 -13.66 8.94
C GLN A 100 18.93 -12.94 9.80
N ALA A 101 18.41 -13.58 10.85
CA ALA A 101 17.48 -12.96 11.78
C ALA A 101 18.11 -11.77 12.50
N ALA A 102 19.36 -11.91 12.97
CA ALA A 102 20.09 -10.83 13.64
C ALA A 102 20.38 -9.65 12.68
N ALA A 103 20.74 -9.93 11.43
CA ALA A 103 20.94 -8.92 10.40
C ALA A 103 19.64 -8.18 10.08
N ALA A 104 18.54 -8.91 9.86
CA ALA A 104 17.23 -8.34 9.56
C ALA A 104 16.70 -7.44 10.69
N LYS A 105 16.96 -7.78 11.96
CA LYS A 105 16.57 -6.94 13.11
C LYS A 105 17.37 -5.65 13.22
N LYS A 106 18.60 -5.63 12.70
CA LYS A 106 19.46 -4.42 12.69
C LYS A 106 19.19 -3.52 11.50
N GLU A 107 18.56 -4.04 10.46
CA GLU A 107 18.25 -3.28 9.24
C GLU A 107 17.32 -2.11 9.55
N GLU A 108 17.70 -0.91 9.10
CA GLU A 108 16.84 0.26 9.13
C GLU A 108 15.93 0.25 7.90
N LEU A 109 14.62 0.27 8.15
CA LEU A 109 13.64 0.27 7.07
C LEU A 109 13.38 1.70 6.61
N HIS A 110 13.73 1.97 5.36
CA HIS A 110 13.35 3.19 4.68
C HIS A 110 12.00 2.98 4.01
N LEU A 111 10.97 3.59 4.59
CA LEU A 111 9.65 3.62 3.98
C LEU A 111 9.64 4.64 2.85
N ARG A 112 8.88 4.33 1.81
CA ARG A 112 8.59 5.28 0.76
C ARG A 112 7.83 6.46 1.37
N ASP A 113 8.41 7.65 1.28
CA ASP A 113 7.77 8.85 1.81
C ASP A 113 6.52 9.17 0.99
N ALA A 114 5.38 9.23 1.67
CA ALA A 114 4.13 9.70 1.05
C ALA A 114 4.24 11.18 0.62
N ALA A 115 5.19 11.90 1.20
CA ALA A 115 5.52 13.28 0.87
C ALA A 115 6.68 13.40 -0.14
N ASP A 116 7.05 12.31 -0.87
CA ASP A 116 8.09 12.37 -1.90
C ASP A 116 7.83 13.55 -2.84
N PRO A 117 8.72 14.53 -2.89
CA PRO A 117 8.58 15.69 -3.78
C PRO A 117 8.58 15.30 -5.26
N ASN A 118 9.03 14.07 -5.59
CA ASN A 118 8.98 13.49 -6.94
C ASN A 118 7.66 12.73 -7.21
N ARG A 119 6.75 12.66 -6.22
CA ARG A 119 5.44 12.06 -6.44
C ARG A 119 4.69 12.82 -7.53
N LEU A 120 4.32 12.09 -8.56
CA LEU A 120 3.48 12.64 -9.62
C LEU A 120 2.06 12.87 -9.05
N HIS A 121 1.67 14.12 -8.91
CA HIS A 121 0.32 14.50 -8.47
C HIS A 121 -0.68 14.38 -9.63
N ALA A 122 -0.99 13.15 -10.00
CA ALA A 122 -1.86 12.81 -11.12
C ALA A 122 -3.14 12.07 -10.70
N GLU A 123 -3.55 12.19 -9.45
CA GLU A 123 -4.70 11.49 -8.87
C GLU A 123 -5.99 11.79 -9.66
N TYR A 124 -6.18 13.04 -10.07
CA TYR A 124 -7.34 13.45 -10.87
C TYR A 124 -7.31 12.85 -12.27
N VAL A 125 -6.13 12.77 -12.88
CA VAL A 125 -5.97 12.13 -14.20
C VAL A 125 -6.24 10.64 -14.09
N ALA A 126 -5.71 9.98 -13.06
CA ALA A 126 -5.96 8.57 -12.81
C ALA A 126 -7.45 8.27 -12.60
N GLU A 127 -8.15 9.11 -11.83
CA GLU A 127 -9.60 8.96 -11.63
C GLU A 127 -10.39 9.20 -12.92
N THR A 128 -10.02 10.20 -13.73
CA THR A 128 -10.64 10.43 -15.03
C THR A 128 -10.46 9.22 -15.95
N VAL A 129 -9.26 8.66 -16.01
CA VAL A 129 -8.97 7.45 -16.77
C VAL A 129 -9.81 6.27 -16.23
N ARG A 130 -9.88 6.09 -14.93
CA ARG A 130 -10.70 5.04 -14.32
C ARG A 130 -12.17 5.14 -14.75
N GLN A 131 -12.73 6.35 -14.71
CA GLN A 131 -14.14 6.58 -15.11
C GLN A 131 -14.36 6.28 -16.61
N LEU A 132 -13.45 6.71 -17.48
CA LEU A 132 -13.52 6.41 -18.91
C LEU A 132 -13.45 4.90 -19.18
N MET A 133 -12.52 4.23 -18.52
CA MET A 133 -12.37 2.76 -18.63
C MET A 133 -13.60 2.03 -18.11
N TYR A 134 -14.14 2.47 -16.96
CA TYR A 134 -15.35 1.88 -16.41
C TYR A 134 -16.58 2.09 -17.30
N ALA A 135 -16.72 3.27 -17.88
CA ALA A 135 -17.80 3.53 -18.84
C ALA A 135 -17.74 2.63 -20.08
N GLN A 136 -16.53 2.24 -20.51
CA GLN A 136 -16.33 1.39 -21.68
C GLN A 136 -16.38 -0.11 -21.39
N TYR A 137 -15.86 -0.56 -20.24
CA TYR A 137 -15.64 -1.98 -19.91
C TYR A 137 -16.42 -2.47 -18.70
N GLY A 138 -17.10 -1.57 -17.95
CA GLY A 138 -17.82 -1.92 -16.73
C GLY A 138 -16.90 -2.59 -15.70
N ASP A 139 -17.40 -3.58 -14.99
CA ASP A 139 -16.66 -4.30 -13.93
C ASP A 139 -15.42 -5.04 -14.45
N SER A 140 -15.35 -5.31 -15.76
CA SER A 140 -14.16 -5.90 -16.41
C SER A 140 -12.93 -5.00 -16.30
N THR A 141 -13.11 -3.70 -16.06
CA THR A 141 -12.02 -2.73 -15.83
C THR A 141 -11.10 -3.19 -14.70
N TYR A 142 -11.65 -3.80 -13.66
CA TYR A 142 -10.90 -4.19 -12.46
C TYR A 142 -10.34 -5.61 -12.52
N THR A 143 -10.83 -6.45 -13.44
CA THR A 143 -10.50 -7.88 -13.48
C THR A 143 -9.59 -8.27 -14.64
N ARG A 144 -9.55 -7.48 -15.72
CA ARG A 144 -8.81 -7.80 -16.95
C ARG A 144 -7.33 -7.43 -16.93
N GLY A 145 -6.82 -6.78 -15.88
CA GLY A 145 -5.42 -6.32 -15.80
C GLY A 145 -5.05 -5.33 -16.91
N LEU A 146 -5.97 -4.42 -17.26
CA LEU A 146 -5.77 -3.46 -18.33
C LEU A 146 -4.63 -2.49 -18.02
N LYS A 147 -3.75 -2.26 -19.01
CA LYS A 147 -2.70 -1.24 -18.97
C LYS A 147 -3.15 -0.05 -19.82
N VAL A 148 -3.25 1.12 -19.21
CA VAL A 148 -3.69 2.34 -19.88
C VAL A 148 -2.50 3.29 -20.01
N TYR A 149 -2.17 3.64 -21.25
CA TYR A 149 -1.12 4.60 -21.56
C TYR A 149 -1.76 5.96 -21.83
N THR A 150 -1.27 6.99 -21.16
CA THR A 150 -1.74 8.37 -21.32
C THR A 150 -0.66 9.23 -21.96
N SER A 151 -1.05 10.39 -22.49
CA SER A 151 -0.12 11.40 -23.00
C SER A 151 0.46 12.30 -21.89
N LEU A 152 0.21 11.98 -20.62
CA LEU A 152 0.69 12.77 -19.48
C LEU A 152 2.22 12.72 -19.40
N VAL A 153 2.86 13.88 -19.43
CA VAL A 153 4.30 14.04 -19.23
C VAL A 153 4.56 14.41 -17.77
N ALA A 154 5.37 13.62 -17.09
CA ALA A 154 5.61 13.78 -15.66
C ALA A 154 6.17 15.16 -15.28
N ALA A 155 7.09 15.71 -16.09
CA ALA A 155 7.67 17.03 -15.86
C ALA A 155 6.64 18.14 -15.95
N ASP A 156 5.76 18.06 -16.96
CA ASP A 156 4.71 19.06 -17.20
C ASP A 156 3.65 19.00 -16.09
N GLN A 157 3.26 17.81 -15.66
CA GLN A 157 2.34 17.61 -14.55
C GLN A 157 2.91 18.18 -13.24
N ALA A 158 4.18 17.93 -12.96
CA ALA A 158 4.83 18.48 -11.77
C ALA A 158 4.91 20.02 -11.81
N ALA A 159 5.19 20.60 -12.97
CA ALA A 159 5.22 22.04 -13.17
C ALA A 159 3.82 22.64 -13.00
N ALA A 160 2.80 22.05 -13.61
CA ALA A 160 1.40 22.47 -13.50
C ALA A 160 0.91 22.42 -12.06
N TYR A 161 1.19 21.33 -11.34
CA TYR A 161 0.81 21.19 -9.91
C TYR A 161 1.44 22.30 -9.05
N LYS A 162 2.74 22.55 -9.23
CA LYS A 162 3.45 23.62 -8.49
C LYS A 162 2.89 25.01 -8.80
N ALA A 163 2.62 25.28 -10.11
CA ALA A 163 2.06 26.56 -10.55
C ALA A 163 0.65 26.79 -9.99
N LEU A 164 -0.22 25.77 -10.08
CA LEU A 164 -1.58 25.84 -9.53
C LEU A 164 -1.56 26.09 -8.02
N ARG A 165 -0.77 25.30 -7.28
CA ARG A 165 -0.65 25.45 -5.83
C ARG A 165 -0.14 26.82 -5.44
N LYS A 166 0.88 27.31 -6.14
CA LYS A 166 1.41 28.67 -5.92
C LYS A 166 0.33 29.72 -6.18
N GLY A 167 -0.37 29.62 -7.30
CA GLY A 167 -1.43 30.56 -7.68
C GLY A 167 -2.57 30.61 -6.64
N ILE A 168 -3.00 29.45 -6.12
CA ILE A 168 -4.01 29.39 -5.06
C ILE A 168 -3.50 30.04 -3.78
N MET A 169 -2.28 29.73 -3.35
CA MET A 169 -1.69 30.32 -2.13
C MET A 169 -1.44 31.83 -2.26
N ASP A 170 -1.07 32.30 -3.43
CA ASP A 170 -0.90 33.72 -3.70
C ASP A 170 -2.24 34.47 -3.73
N TYR A 171 -3.30 33.80 -4.23
CA TYR A 171 -4.67 34.32 -4.17
C TYR A 171 -5.14 34.42 -2.72
N GLU A 172 -5.01 33.35 -1.95
CA GLU A 172 -5.39 33.30 -0.53
C GLU A 172 -4.71 34.40 0.31
N ARG A 173 -3.42 34.67 0.07
CA ARG A 173 -2.67 35.73 0.76
C ARG A 173 -3.22 37.14 0.50
N ARG A 174 -3.93 37.34 -0.61
CA ARG A 174 -4.57 38.62 -0.94
C ARG A 174 -5.92 38.79 -0.29
N GLN A 175 -6.49 37.70 0.22
CA GLN A 175 -7.78 37.70 0.90
C GLN A 175 -7.58 37.86 2.40
N ILE A 176 -8.59 38.44 3.07
CA ILE A 176 -8.60 38.48 4.53
C ILE A 176 -8.84 37.03 5.03
N TYR A 177 -7.94 36.54 5.86
CA TYR A 177 -8.11 35.22 6.47
C TYR A 177 -9.37 35.18 7.33
N ARG A 178 -10.31 34.30 6.99
CA ARG A 178 -11.62 34.17 7.65
C ARG A 178 -11.64 33.21 8.84
N GLY A 179 -10.48 32.61 9.17
CA GLY A 179 -10.38 31.56 10.17
C GLY A 179 -10.73 30.17 9.61
N PRO A 180 -10.59 29.12 10.42
CA PRO A 180 -11.02 27.78 10.04
C PRO A 180 -12.54 27.71 9.97
N GLU A 181 -13.07 27.06 8.93
CA GLU A 181 -14.52 26.90 8.76
C GLU A 181 -15.13 26.01 9.83
N LYS A 182 -14.36 25.01 10.31
CA LYS A 182 -14.79 24.08 11.35
C LYS A 182 -13.59 23.42 12.01
N PHE A 183 -13.64 23.27 13.33
CA PHE A 183 -12.77 22.34 14.04
C PHE A 183 -13.40 20.95 13.99
N VAL A 184 -12.61 19.94 13.59
CA VAL A 184 -13.01 18.53 13.63
C VAL A 184 -12.42 17.97 14.91
N GLU A 185 -13.30 17.57 15.86
CA GLU A 185 -12.95 16.86 17.08
C GLU A 185 -12.53 15.41 16.79
#